data_85ad5800e6149385046cbf9bcfd537b0
#
_entry.id   85ad5800e6149385046cbf9bcfd537b0
#
_cell.length_a   1.000
_cell.length_b   1.000
_cell.length_c   1.000
_cell.angle_alpha   90.00
_cell.angle_beta   90.00
_cell.angle_gamma   90.00
#
_symmetry.space_group_name_H-M   'P 1'
#
loop_
_entity.id
_entity.type
_entity.pdbx_description
1 polymer ?
#
loop_
_entity_poly.entity_id
_entity_poly.type
_entity_poly.pdbx_seq_one_letter_code
_entity_poly.pdbx_strand_id
1 'polypeptide(L)'
;MQQNIFLKNRIHRKLKNQPITYGVCWAKGVLFDEGNIGIFDENNIQIPAGITLLNKWEDDSIQWTLLDFNIDIDESANRTLLVKTDVSSHPVLQNPISIEKIKDDTVIVENGLIRVVFSSKKGVIVKEWTKNKRDIIEPNGFDVHFKDLKGKKFSAKKGTHTISIEHQNPLRSVIRIDGKHEADDKTEYLDYILSAKTV
;
A
#
# COMPACT_ATOMS: atom_id res chain seq x y z
N MET A 1 16.09 8.55 -20.72
CA MET A 1 15.66 9.80 -20.10
C MET A 1 15.96 9.77 -18.60
N GLN A 2 16.21 10.93 -17.96
CA GLN A 2 16.51 11.00 -16.54
C GLN A 2 15.69 12.11 -15.86
N GLN A 3 15.25 11.85 -14.63
CA GLN A 3 14.52 12.82 -13.79
C GLN A 3 15.05 12.76 -12.36
N ASN A 4 15.04 13.91 -11.66
CA ASN A 4 15.49 13.99 -10.28
C ASN A 4 14.30 13.98 -9.31
N ILE A 5 14.45 13.25 -8.20
CA ILE A 5 13.58 13.31 -7.04
C ILE A 5 14.34 13.99 -5.90
N PHE A 6 13.79 15.08 -5.39
CA PHE A 6 14.38 15.82 -4.27
C PHE A 6 13.64 15.50 -2.99
N LEU A 7 14.32 14.91 -2.02
CA LEU A 7 13.79 14.58 -0.71
C LEU A 7 14.43 15.48 0.35
N LYS A 8 13.62 15.95 1.28
CA LYS A 8 14.09 16.77 2.39
C LYS A 8 13.55 16.22 3.72
N ASN A 9 14.45 15.83 4.60
CA ASN A 9 14.10 15.54 5.98
C ASN A 9 13.95 16.85 6.76
N ARG A 10 12.72 17.15 7.19
CA ARG A 10 12.42 18.37 7.98
C ARG A 10 12.36 18.13 9.49
N ILE A 11 12.62 16.91 9.93
CA ILE A 11 12.61 16.54 11.34
C ILE A 11 14.03 16.34 11.86
N HIS A 12 14.23 16.69 13.15
CA HIS A 12 15.51 16.60 13.84
C HIS A 12 15.82 15.16 14.33
N ARG A 13 15.69 14.20 13.41
CA ARG A 13 16.12 12.81 13.64
C ARG A 13 16.37 12.09 12.32
N LYS A 14 17.24 11.09 12.34
CA LYS A 14 17.46 10.19 11.21
C LYS A 14 16.21 9.37 10.94
N LEU A 15 15.78 9.31 9.68
CA LEU A 15 14.74 8.42 9.19
C LEU A 15 15.40 7.18 8.62
N LYS A 16 15.07 6.02 9.15
CA LYS A 16 15.55 4.71 8.66
C LYS A 16 14.43 4.01 7.91
N ASN A 17 14.79 3.42 6.77
CA ASN A 17 13.88 2.65 5.93
C ASN A 17 12.54 3.38 5.70
N GLN A 18 12.62 4.69 5.43
CA GLN A 18 11.44 5.54 5.26
C GLN A 18 10.73 5.20 3.96
N PRO A 19 9.48 4.75 3.98
CA PRO A 19 8.71 4.51 2.77
C PRO A 19 8.36 5.83 2.08
N ILE A 20 8.61 5.88 0.79
CA ILE A 20 8.31 7.01 -0.11
C ILE A 20 7.44 6.49 -1.25
N THR A 21 6.40 7.23 -1.57
CA THR A 21 5.60 7.06 -2.78
C THR A 21 5.71 8.33 -3.60
N TYR A 22 6.14 8.21 -4.86
CA TYR A 22 6.38 9.37 -5.74
C TYR A 22 5.83 9.13 -7.13
N GLY A 23 5.05 10.11 -7.65
CA GLY A 23 4.51 10.07 -9.02
C GLY A 23 5.48 10.67 -10.01
N VAL A 24 5.70 10.00 -11.15
CA VAL A 24 6.54 10.49 -12.25
C VAL A 24 5.73 10.56 -13.53
N CYS A 25 5.77 11.72 -14.19
CA CYS A 25 5.18 11.94 -15.51
C CYS A 25 6.24 11.79 -16.60
N TRP A 26 5.88 11.11 -17.69
CA TRP A 26 6.75 10.85 -18.84
C TRP A 26 6.21 11.53 -20.08
N ALA A 27 7.10 12.06 -20.92
CA ALA A 27 6.70 12.61 -22.20
C ALA A 27 6.20 11.50 -23.14
N LYS A 28 5.27 11.84 -24.02
CA LYS A 28 4.73 10.94 -25.05
C LYS A 28 5.85 10.36 -25.92
N GLY A 29 5.77 9.05 -26.21
CA GLY A 29 6.72 8.35 -27.06
C GLY A 29 8.06 7.99 -26.40
N VAL A 30 8.26 8.23 -25.08
CA VAL A 30 9.56 8.06 -24.42
C VAL A 30 9.72 6.70 -23.73
N LEU A 31 8.68 6.21 -23.09
CA LEU A 31 8.71 5.00 -22.25
C LEU A 31 7.51 4.11 -22.56
N PHE A 32 7.76 2.82 -22.85
CA PHE A 32 6.71 1.85 -23.19
C PHE A 32 6.64 0.68 -22.21
N ASP A 33 7.68 0.48 -21.39
CA ASP A 33 7.79 -0.61 -20.42
C ASP A 33 8.25 -0.06 -19.07
N GLU A 34 7.44 -0.20 -18.05
CA GLU A 34 7.76 0.19 -16.67
C GLU A 34 8.93 -0.63 -16.08
N GLY A 35 9.17 -1.82 -16.60
CA GLY A 35 10.31 -2.64 -16.23
C GLY A 35 11.67 -1.99 -16.54
N ASN A 36 11.70 -0.97 -17.39
CA ASN A 36 12.93 -0.23 -17.72
C ASN A 36 13.24 0.93 -16.75
N ILE A 37 12.39 1.16 -15.74
CA ILE A 37 12.59 2.25 -14.77
C ILE A 37 13.44 1.78 -13.60
N GLY A 38 14.45 2.56 -13.22
CA GLY A 38 15.23 2.36 -12.00
C GLY A 38 15.45 3.66 -11.24
N ILE A 39 15.57 3.56 -9.91
CA ILE A 39 15.88 4.66 -9.01
C ILE A 39 17.31 4.49 -8.51
N PHE A 40 18.11 5.54 -8.55
CA PHE A 40 19.52 5.52 -8.15
C PHE A 40 19.79 6.61 -7.10
N ASP A 41 20.66 6.31 -6.16
CA ASP A 41 21.16 7.29 -5.20
C ASP A 41 22.26 8.18 -5.80
N GLU A 42 22.81 9.09 -5.00
CA GLU A 42 23.86 10.02 -5.38
C GLU A 42 25.17 9.31 -5.77
N ASN A 43 25.38 8.07 -5.34
CA ASN A 43 26.54 7.23 -5.66
C ASN A 43 26.29 6.34 -6.88
N ASN A 44 25.18 6.54 -7.58
CA ASN A 44 24.70 5.70 -8.69
C ASN A 44 24.43 4.23 -8.29
N ILE A 45 24.08 4.01 -7.03
CA ILE A 45 23.63 2.71 -6.53
C ILE A 45 22.12 2.61 -6.71
N GLN A 46 21.67 1.54 -7.36
CA GLN A 46 20.23 1.33 -7.61
C GLN A 46 19.51 0.95 -6.34
N ILE A 47 18.40 1.66 -6.07
CA ILE A 47 17.50 1.44 -4.93
C ILE A 47 16.39 0.47 -5.37
N PRO A 48 16.09 -0.58 -4.57
CA PRO A 48 14.93 -1.43 -4.82
C PRO A 48 13.64 -0.62 -4.83
N ALA A 49 12.81 -0.79 -5.85
CA ALA A 49 11.57 -0.05 -6.03
C ALA A 49 10.43 -0.93 -6.53
N GLY A 50 9.21 -0.62 -6.09
CA GLY A 50 7.98 -1.08 -6.70
C GLY A 50 7.48 -0.04 -7.69
N ILE A 51 7.24 -0.43 -8.93
CA ILE A 51 6.78 0.48 -9.99
C ILE A 51 5.37 0.09 -10.39
N THR A 52 4.48 1.07 -10.46
CA THR A 52 3.09 0.87 -10.84
C THR A 52 2.73 1.81 -11.98
N LEU A 53 2.29 1.24 -13.10
CA LEU A 53 1.72 1.99 -14.20
C LEU A 53 0.37 2.59 -13.76
N LEU A 54 0.21 3.90 -13.90
CA LEU A 54 -1.06 4.59 -13.62
C LEU A 54 -1.84 4.92 -14.87
N ASN A 55 -1.17 5.41 -15.92
CA ASN A 55 -1.83 5.82 -17.15
C ASN A 55 -0.87 5.78 -18.35
N LYS A 56 -1.45 5.68 -19.54
CA LYS A 56 -0.74 5.69 -20.84
C LYS A 56 -1.22 6.84 -21.71
N TRP A 57 -0.37 7.25 -22.65
CA TRP A 57 -0.73 8.09 -23.76
C TRP A 57 -1.49 7.30 -24.84
N GLU A 58 -2.04 7.97 -25.82
CA GLU A 58 -2.78 7.38 -26.95
C GLU A 58 -1.93 6.46 -27.85
N ASP A 59 -0.61 6.60 -27.80
CA ASP A 59 0.38 5.79 -28.53
C ASP A 59 0.90 4.61 -27.71
N ASP A 60 0.21 4.23 -26.64
CA ASP A 60 0.59 3.19 -25.66
C ASP A 60 1.87 3.48 -24.86
N SER A 61 2.54 4.62 -25.08
CA SER A 61 3.63 5.03 -24.21
C SER A 61 3.12 5.39 -22.81
N ILE A 62 3.94 5.19 -21.81
CA ILE A 62 3.59 5.45 -20.42
C ILE A 62 3.52 6.96 -20.16
N GLN A 63 2.40 7.42 -19.57
CA GLN A 63 2.20 8.80 -19.16
C GLN A 63 2.57 9.02 -17.70
N TRP A 64 2.10 8.15 -16.80
CA TRP A 64 2.31 8.26 -15.37
C TRP A 64 2.69 6.93 -14.75
N THR A 65 3.70 6.98 -13.88
CA THR A 65 4.05 5.87 -12.99
C THR A 65 4.08 6.32 -11.54
N LEU A 66 3.80 5.39 -10.64
CA LEU A 66 3.99 5.54 -9.22
C LEU A 66 5.20 4.71 -8.80
N LEU A 67 6.12 5.33 -8.10
CA LEU A 67 7.34 4.71 -7.60
C LEU A 67 7.21 4.57 -6.07
N ASP A 68 7.28 3.35 -5.57
CA ASP A 68 7.33 3.05 -4.14
C ASP A 68 8.74 2.54 -3.81
N PHE A 69 9.43 3.15 -2.85
CA PHE A 69 10.77 2.76 -2.42
C PHE A 69 11.02 3.15 -0.97
N ASN A 70 11.99 2.49 -0.35
CA ASN A 70 12.42 2.79 1.01
C ASN A 70 13.83 3.41 0.99
N ILE A 71 14.05 4.40 1.85
CA ILE A 71 15.33 5.11 1.92
C ILE A 71 15.66 5.58 3.33
N ASP A 72 16.95 5.59 3.65
CA ASP A 72 17.48 6.26 4.82
C ASP A 72 17.75 7.74 4.51
N ILE A 73 17.29 8.64 5.39
CA ILE A 73 17.54 10.07 5.28
C ILE A 73 18.05 10.57 6.63
N ASP A 74 19.27 11.10 6.64
CA ASP A 74 19.85 11.63 7.86
C ASP A 74 19.12 12.88 8.37
N GLU A 75 19.38 13.23 9.62
CA GLU A 75 18.78 14.40 10.27
C GLU A 75 19.04 15.66 9.46
N SER A 76 17.95 16.41 9.20
CA SER A 76 18.00 17.69 8.46
C SER A 76 18.66 17.62 7.08
N ALA A 77 18.90 16.41 6.54
CA ALA A 77 19.55 16.20 5.26
C ALA A 77 18.60 16.34 4.07
N ASN A 78 19.19 16.65 2.94
CA ASN A 78 18.55 16.55 1.62
C ASN A 78 19.14 15.34 0.89
N ARG A 79 18.30 14.64 0.10
CA ARG A 79 18.72 13.55 -0.80
C ARG A 79 18.23 13.85 -2.20
N THR A 80 19.07 13.60 -3.18
CA THR A 80 18.70 13.69 -4.59
C THR A 80 18.80 12.29 -5.19
N LEU A 81 17.68 11.79 -5.69
CA LEU A 81 17.64 10.50 -6.37
C LEU A 81 17.46 10.73 -7.85
N LEU A 82 18.00 9.82 -8.65
CA LEU A 82 17.94 9.85 -10.10
C LEU A 82 17.07 8.71 -10.62
N VAL A 83 15.98 9.03 -11.33
CA VAL A 83 15.15 8.07 -12.03
C VAL A 83 15.64 7.93 -13.48
N LYS A 84 15.91 6.70 -13.93
CA LYS A 84 16.37 6.37 -15.28
C LYS A 84 15.39 5.41 -15.96
N THR A 85 15.34 5.44 -17.31
CA THR A 85 14.39 4.66 -18.14
C THR A 85 15.02 3.54 -18.98
N ASP A 86 16.28 3.28 -18.84
CA ASP A 86 17.05 2.32 -19.64
C ASP A 86 17.72 1.25 -18.77
N VAL A 87 17.01 0.81 -17.76
CA VAL A 87 17.50 -0.17 -16.78
C VAL A 87 17.08 -1.57 -17.21
N SER A 88 18.03 -2.50 -17.24
CA SER A 88 17.80 -3.89 -17.66
C SER A 88 17.77 -4.89 -16.49
N SER A 89 18.11 -4.47 -15.28
CA SER A 89 18.10 -5.31 -14.09
C SER A 89 17.72 -4.52 -12.85
N HIS A 90 17.11 -5.21 -11.88
CA HIS A 90 16.66 -4.60 -10.63
C HIS A 90 17.25 -5.32 -9.43
N PRO A 91 17.55 -4.57 -8.33
CA PRO A 91 17.95 -5.19 -7.06
C PRO A 91 16.86 -6.11 -6.54
N VAL A 92 17.27 -7.22 -5.93
CA VAL A 92 16.35 -8.14 -5.28
C VAL A 92 15.77 -7.49 -4.02
N LEU A 93 14.44 -7.46 -3.93
CA LEU A 93 13.74 -7.00 -2.74
C LEU A 93 13.82 -8.05 -1.63
N GLN A 94 14.17 -7.60 -0.42
CA GLN A 94 14.05 -8.42 0.78
C GLN A 94 12.62 -8.30 1.31
N ASN A 95 11.98 -9.46 1.56
CA ASN A 95 10.60 -9.53 2.09
C ASN A 95 9.57 -8.74 1.24
N PRO A 96 9.43 -9.06 -0.05
CA PRO A 96 8.43 -8.41 -0.88
C PRO A 96 7.02 -8.69 -0.35
N ILE A 97 6.13 -7.73 -0.50
CA ILE A 97 4.72 -7.90 -0.17
C ILE A 97 4.09 -8.83 -1.21
N SER A 98 3.46 -9.88 -0.74
CA SER A 98 2.59 -10.75 -1.54
C SER A 98 1.14 -10.58 -1.13
N ILE A 99 0.24 -10.70 -2.11
CA ILE A 99 -1.21 -10.74 -1.90
C ILE A 99 -1.73 -12.02 -2.50
N GLU A 100 -2.47 -12.78 -1.70
CA GLU A 100 -3.18 -13.97 -2.13
C GLU A 100 -4.68 -13.79 -1.93
N LYS A 101 -5.47 -13.99 -2.98
CA LYS A 101 -6.94 -14.01 -2.90
C LYS A 101 -7.41 -15.46 -2.83
N ILE A 102 -7.93 -15.87 -1.68
CA ILE A 102 -8.49 -17.20 -1.46
C ILE A 102 -10.00 -17.13 -1.64
N LYS A 103 -10.49 -17.61 -2.77
CA LYS A 103 -11.90 -17.50 -3.18
C LYS A 103 -12.33 -16.02 -3.16
N ASP A 104 -13.63 -15.76 -3.10
CA ASP A 104 -14.14 -14.38 -3.17
C ASP A 104 -14.24 -13.70 -1.81
N ASP A 105 -13.92 -14.39 -0.72
CA ASP A 105 -14.19 -13.94 0.64
C ASP A 105 -12.95 -13.70 1.52
N THR A 106 -11.75 -13.99 1.03
CA THR A 106 -10.53 -13.89 1.86
C THR A 106 -9.36 -13.33 1.05
N VAL A 107 -8.71 -12.31 1.59
CA VAL A 107 -7.48 -11.70 1.06
C VAL A 107 -6.39 -11.79 2.12
N ILE A 108 -5.26 -12.37 1.76
CA ILE A 108 -4.06 -12.45 2.60
C ILE A 108 -3.02 -11.48 2.07
N VAL A 109 -2.46 -10.67 2.96
CA VAL A 109 -1.33 -9.79 2.68
C VAL A 109 -0.19 -10.15 3.60
N GLU A 110 0.97 -10.46 3.04
CA GLU A 110 2.14 -10.82 3.85
C GLU A 110 3.47 -10.42 3.19
N ASN A 111 4.50 -10.22 4.02
CA ASN A 111 5.88 -9.96 3.59
C ASN A 111 6.93 -10.72 4.43
N GLY A 112 6.54 -11.83 5.05
CA GLY A 112 7.41 -12.61 5.94
C GLY A 112 7.57 -12.03 7.36
N LEU A 113 7.32 -10.73 7.57
CA LEU A 113 7.33 -10.07 8.88
C LEU A 113 5.92 -9.80 9.40
N ILE A 114 5.03 -9.39 8.52
CA ILE A 114 3.63 -9.09 8.79
C ILE A 114 2.77 -10.04 7.96
N ARG A 115 1.71 -10.54 8.57
CA ARG A 115 0.64 -11.26 7.88
C ARG A 115 -0.70 -10.73 8.36
N VAL A 116 -1.56 -10.34 7.40
CA VAL A 116 -2.92 -9.88 7.66
C VAL A 116 -3.88 -10.67 6.80
N VAL A 117 -4.91 -11.22 7.40
CA VAL A 117 -5.97 -11.97 6.73
C VAL A 117 -7.26 -11.17 6.85
N PHE A 118 -7.73 -10.64 5.73
CA PHE A 118 -9.01 -9.95 5.61
C PHE A 118 -10.09 -10.96 5.19
N SER A 119 -11.33 -10.73 5.64
CA SER A 119 -12.45 -11.55 5.23
C SER A 119 -13.69 -10.70 4.95
N SER A 120 -14.39 -10.98 3.86
CA SER A 120 -15.70 -10.37 3.55
C SER A 120 -16.88 -11.09 4.19
N LYS A 121 -16.63 -12.16 4.98
CA LYS A 121 -17.67 -12.86 5.72
C LYS A 121 -18.24 -11.96 6.82
N LYS A 122 -19.56 -11.95 6.92
CA LYS A 122 -20.27 -11.26 8.01
C LYS A 122 -19.72 -11.72 9.37
N GLY A 123 -19.45 -10.77 10.24
CA GLY A 123 -18.87 -11.03 11.56
C GLY A 123 -17.34 -10.97 11.63
N VAL A 124 -16.65 -10.84 10.48
CA VAL A 124 -15.19 -10.82 10.43
C VAL A 124 -14.70 -9.81 9.37
N ILE A 125 -13.97 -8.78 9.78
CA ILE A 125 -13.27 -7.86 8.85
C ILE A 125 -11.80 -8.25 8.74
N VAL A 126 -11.11 -8.38 9.86
CA VAL A 126 -9.75 -8.89 9.96
C VAL A 126 -9.79 -10.16 10.79
N LYS A 127 -9.48 -11.28 10.15
CA LYS A 127 -9.46 -12.60 10.78
C LYS A 127 -8.20 -12.81 11.61
N GLU A 128 -7.07 -12.36 11.09
CA GLU A 128 -5.74 -12.53 11.66
C GLU A 128 -4.90 -11.29 11.35
N TRP A 129 -4.10 -10.85 12.31
CA TRP A 129 -3.04 -9.88 12.10
C TRP A 129 -1.87 -10.26 12.99
N THR A 130 -0.78 -10.70 12.37
CA THR A 130 0.44 -11.09 13.06
C THR A 130 1.63 -10.24 12.62
N LYS A 131 2.59 -10.05 13.52
CA LYS A 131 3.90 -9.46 13.25
C LYS A 131 4.98 -10.32 13.91
N ASN A 132 5.97 -10.76 13.12
CA ASN A 132 7.01 -11.67 13.60
C ASN A 132 6.42 -12.92 14.28
N LYS A 133 5.36 -13.49 13.70
CA LYS A 133 4.61 -14.66 14.22
C LYS A 133 3.95 -14.43 15.60
N ARG A 134 3.75 -13.18 16.02
CA ARG A 134 3.00 -12.82 17.22
C ARG A 134 1.72 -12.12 16.85
N ASP A 135 0.63 -12.48 17.49
CA ASP A 135 -0.67 -11.85 17.27
C ASP A 135 -0.64 -10.38 17.70
N ILE A 136 -1.12 -9.51 16.83
CA ILE A 136 -1.34 -8.08 17.09
C ILE A 136 -2.76 -7.84 17.57
N ILE A 137 -3.69 -8.68 17.12
CA ILE A 137 -5.09 -8.65 17.53
C ILE A 137 -5.53 -10.08 17.91
N GLU A 138 -6.50 -10.20 18.80
CA GLU A 138 -7.20 -11.47 19.00
C GLU A 138 -7.86 -11.94 17.71
N PRO A 139 -7.99 -13.24 17.45
CA PRO A 139 -8.65 -13.77 16.27
C PRO A 139 -10.04 -13.15 16.08
N ASN A 140 -10.29 -12.59 14.90
CA ASN A 140 -11.51 -11.83 14.57
C ASN A 140 -11.77 -10.62 15.50
N GLY A 141 -10.77 -10.12 16.21
CA GLY A 141 -10.91 -9.06 17.23
C GLY A 141 -11.12 -7.65 16.67
N PHE A 142 -10.85 -7.43 15.36
CA PHE A 142 -10.99 -6.11 14.76
C PHE A 142 -12.45 -5.71 14.54
N ASP A 143 -12.85 -4.54 15.04
CA ASP A 143 -14.15 -3.94 14.79
C ASP A 143 -14.07 -2.40 14.81
N VAL A 144 -14.92 -1.75 14.03
CA VAL A 144 -15.14 -0.32 14.06
C VAL A 144 -16.60 -0.08 14.48
N HIS A 145 -16.82 0.63 15.55
CA HIS A 145 -18.16 0.84 16.07
C HIS A 145 -18.39 2.29 16.53
N PHE A 146 -19.64 2.70 16.54
CA PHE A 146 -20.07 3.97 17.11
C PHE A 146 -21.41 3.81 17.84
N LYS A 147 -21.81 4.84 18.57
CA LYS A 147 -23.16 4.98 19.17
C LYS A 147 -23.82 6.22 18.60
N ASP A 148 -25.11 6.13 18.33
CA ASP A 148 -25.93 7.29 18.00
C ASP A 148 -26.27 8.12 19.25
N LEU A 149 -26.94 9.23 19.04
CA LEU A 149 -27.36 10.13 20.15
C LEU A 149 -28.35 9.48 21.15
N LYS A 150 -28.98 8.38 20.76
CA LYS A 150 -29.89 7.59 21.62
C LYS A 150 -29.15 6.46 22.34
N GLY A 151 -27.84 6.32 22.12
CA GLY A 151 -27.00 5.29 22.72
C GLY A 151 -27.05 3.94 22.01
N LYS A 152 -27.73 3.82 20.85
CA LYS A 152 -27.78 2.61 20.05
C LYS A 152 -26.40 2.35 19.42
N LYS A 153 -25.87 1.14 19.60
CA LYS A 153 -24.55 0.73 19.12
C LYS A 153 -24.65 0.13 17.73
N PHE A 154 -23.76 0.58 16.85
CA PHE A 154 -23.57 0.08 15.48
C PHE A 154 -22.14 -0.43 15.31
N SER A 155 -21.95 -1.53 14.59
CA SER A 155 -20.68 -2.20 14.38
C SER A 155 -20.50 -2.51 12.90
N ALA A 156 -19.32 -2.20 12.37
CA ALA A 156 -18.91 -2.56 11.01
C ALA A 156 -18.88 -4.09 10.83
N LYS A 157 -18.45 -4.81 11.85
CA LYS A 157 -18.36 -6.27 11.86
C LYS A 157 -19.72 -6.95 11.72
N LYS A 158 -20.80 -6.31 12.18
CA LYS A 158 -22.17 -6.85 12.08
C LYS A 158 -22.80 -6.66 10.72
N GLY A 159 -22.39 -5.61 10.00
CA GLY A 159 -22.89 -5.31 8.66
C GLY A 159 -22.26 -6.18 7.58
N THR A 160 -22.71 -5.97 6.36
CA THR A 160 -22.10 -6.54 5.16
C THR A 160 -20.95 -5.68 4.68
N HIS A 161 -19.94 -6.29 4.07
CA HIS A 161 -18.82 -5.56 3.48
C HIS A 161 -18.19 -6.34 2.33
N THR A 162 -17.50 -5.62 1.48
CA THR A 162 -16.73 -6.16 0.35
C THR A 162 -15.26 -5.77 0.51
N ILE A 163 -14.37 -6.57 -0.09
CA ILE A 163 -12.93 -6.35 -0.07
C ILE A 163 -12.44 -6.24 -1.51
N SER A 164 -11.64 -5.21 -1.79
CA SER A 164 -10.95 -5.02 -3.06
C SER A 164 -9.47 -4.71 -2.84
N ILE A 165 -8.65 -5.10 -3.80
CA ILE A 165 -7.23 -4.73 -3.85
C ILE A 165 -7.16 -3.43 -4.65
N GLU A 166 -6.90 -2.31 -3.99
CA GLU A 166 -6.84 -0.99 -4.61
C GLU A 166 -5.44 -0.72 -5.19
N HIS A 167 -4.40 -1.28 -4.56
CA HIS A 167 -3.03 -1.16 -5.03
C HIS A 167 -2.21 -2.38 -4.62
N GLN A 168 -1.31 -2.80 -5.52
CA GLN A 168 -0.39 -3.90 -5.27
C GLN A 168 0.92 -3.71 -6.03
N ASN A 169 2.02 -3.65 -5.29
CA ASN A 169 3.36 -3.89 -5.80
C ASN A 169 4.23 -4.51 -4.68
N PRO A 170 5.46 -4.93 -4.96
CA PRO A 170 6.28 -5.62 -3.95
C PRO A 170 6.64 -4.82 -2.70
N LEU A 171 6.48 -3.49 -2.68
CA LEU A 171 6.80 -2.61 -1.55
C LEU A 171 5.57 -1.97 -0.92
N ARG A 172 4.41 -2.00 -1.59
CA ARG A 172 3.20 -1.40 -1.06
C ARG A 172 1.96 -2.16 -1.49
N SER A 173 1.03 -2.35 -0.56
CA SER A 173 -0.33 -2.81 -0.86
C SER A 173 -1.36 -1.90 -0.22
N VAL A 174 -2.52 -1.79 -0.86
CA VAL A 174 -3.70 -1.11 -0.30
C VAL A 174 -4.90 -2.02 -0.48
N ILE A 175 -5.47 -2.45 0.64
CA ILE A 175 -6.71 -3.22 0.69
C ILE A 175 -7.82 -2.25 1.10
N ARG A 176 -8.85 -2.17 0.27
CA ARG A 176 -10.04 -1.37 0.52
C ARG A 176 -11.20 -2.26 0.96
N ILE A 177 -11.90 -1.85 2.00
CA ILE A 177 -13.05 -2.53 2.56
C ILE A 177 -14.19 -1.51 2.59
N ASP A 178 -15.23 -1.77 1.82
CA ASP A 178 -16.45 -0.96 1.76
C ASP A 178 -17.57 -1.72 2.45
N GLY A 179 -18.28 -1.08 3.37
CA GLY A 179 -19.32 -1.75 4.12
C GLY A 179 -20.28 -0.81 4.83
N LYS A 180 -21.19 -1.41 5.60
CA LYS A 180 -22.19 -0.71 6.40
C LYS A 180 -22.11 -1.12 7.85
N HIS A 181 -22.35 -0.17 8.75
CA HIS A 181 -22.54 -0.47 10.16
C HIS A 181 -23.95 -1.00 10.39
N GLU A 182 -24.07 -2.06 11.19
CA GLU A 182 -25.35 -2.69 11.54
C GLU A 182 -25.50 -2.77 13.08
N ALA A 183 -26.70 -2.51 13.58
CA ALA A 183 -27.06 -2.71 14.98
C ALA A 183 -27.58 -4.13 15.25
N ASP A 184 -27.82 -4.48 16.52
CA ASP A 184 -28.32 -5.80 16.92
C ASP A 184 -29.71 -6.13 16.35
N ASP A 185 -30.54 -5.14 16.13
CA ASP A 185 -31.87 -5.26 15.53
C ASP A 185 -31.85 -5.23 13.99
N LYS A 186 -30.69 -5.38 13.37
CA LYS A 186 -30.46 -5.37 11.91
C LYS A 186 -30.67 -4.00 11.24
N THR A 187 -30.82 -2.93 12.00
CA THR A 187 -30.84 -1.59 11.42
C THR A 187 -29.46 -1.27 10.86
N GLU A 188 -29.37 -0.94 9.58
CA GLU A 188 -28.17 -0.42 8.96
C GLU A 188 -28.11 1.11 9.11
N TYR A 189 -26.91 1.66 9.33
CA TYR A 189 -26.69 3.09 9.43
C TYR A 189 -25.25 3.41 9.06
N LEU A 190 -24.93 4.46 8.39
CA LEU A 190 -23.64 4.90 7.91
C LEU A 190 -22.83 3.82 7.13
N ASP A 191 -22.49 4.18 5.92
CA ASP A 191 -21.49 3.46 5.14
C ASP A 191 -20.10 3.77 5.69
N TYR A 192 -19.15 2.85 5.49
CA TYR A 192 -17.74 3.08 5.83
C TYR A 192 -16.82 2.61 4.72
N ILE A 193 -15.66 3.24 4.65
CA ILE A 193 -14.52 2.81 3.85
C ILE A 193 -13.33 2.68 4.79
N LEU A 194 -12.72 1.51 4.79
CA LEU A 194 -11.45 1.27 5.48
C LEU A 194 -10.37 1.01 4.44
N SER A 195 -9.23 1.67 4.57
CA SER A 195 -8.05 1.40 3.74
C SER A 195 -6.93 0.88 4.62
N ALA A 196 -6.53 -0.37 4.42
CA ALA A 196 -5.37 -0.98 5.06
C ALA A 196 -4.16 -0.87 4.13
N LYS A 197 -3.12 -0.15 4.57
CA LYS A 197 -1.87 0.02 3.82
C LYS A 197 -0.76 -0.78 4.49
N THR A 198 -0.05 -1.57 3.69
CA THR A 198 1.19 -2.27 4.08
C THR A 198 2.34 -1.69 3.26
N VAL A 199 3.43 -1.33 3.90
CA VAL A 199 4.66 -0.78 3.33
C VAL A 199 5.88 -1.38 3.99
#